data_b952607a069c9122c5b8ec9f6c0d3ed7
#
_entry.id   b952607a069c9122c5b8ec9f6c0d3ed7
#
_cell.length_a   1.000
_cell.length_b   1.000
_cell.length_c   1.000
_cell.angle_alpha   90.00
_cell.angle_beta   90.00
_cell.angle_gamma   90.00
#
_symmetry.space_group_name_H-M   'P 1'
#
loop_
_entity.id
_entity.type
_entity.pdbx_description
1 polymer ?
#
loop_
_entity_poly.entity_id
_entity_poly.type
_entity_poly.pdbx_seq_one_letter_code
_entity_poly.pdbx_strand_id
1 'polypeptide(L)'
;MRLDLTKRSDYAIRAMLALTKAREGLLSSRKIADEMKIPPRFLPQIMGDLTRAGLVDAHPGRAGGYKLARSADTVTLLTVIEAVEGDPHRQICVMRGTACGLDGECGVHDVFYAAESAILERLSSATLQGIIDAYQAKLAASAAAK
;
A
#
# COMPACT_ATOMS: atom_id res chain seq x y z
N MET A 1 -10.13 -17.70 7.92
CA MET A 1 -9.19 -17.17 6.93
C MET A 1 -9.11 -15.66 7.14
N ARG A 2 -7.92 -15.09 7.28
CA ARG A 2 -7.70 -13.65 7.47
C ARG A 2 -6.87 -13.14 6.30
N LEU A 3 -7.28 -12.02 5.73
CA LEU A 3 -6.52 -11.29 4.71
C LEU A 3 -5.79 -10.15 5.43
N ASP A 4 -4.74 -10.50 6.15
CA ASP A 4 -3.97 -9.52 6.89
C ASP A 4 -2.82 -9.00 6.01
N LEU A 5 -2.72 -7.69 5.91
CA LEU A 5 -1.53 -7.05 5.36
C LEU A 5 -0.35 -7.23 6.34
N THR A 6 0.84 -7.37 5.80
CA THR A 6 2.03 -7.30 6.66
C THR A 6 2.13 -5.90 7.29
N LYS A 7 2.84 -5.78 8.42
CA LYS A 7 3.09 -4.46 9.01
C LYS A 7 3.81 -3.51 8.06
N ARG A 8 4.63 -4.07 7.18
CA ARG A 8 5.39 -3.29 6.19
C ARG A 8 4.45 -2.67 5.15
N SER A 9 3.54 -3.46 4.58
CA SER A 9 2.50 -2.97 3.67
C SER A 9 1.53 -2.00 4.35
N ASP A 10 1.08 -2.28 5.58
CA ASP A 10 0.22 -1.38 6.34
C ASP A 10 0.87 -0.01 6.53
N TYR A 11 2.14 0.04 6.97
CA TYR A 11 2.86 1.29 7.16
C TYR A 11 3.14 2.03 5.84
N ALA A 12 3.46 1.30 4.77
CA ALA A 12 3.67 1.89 3.45
C ALA A 12 2.39 2.57 2.93
N ILE A 13 1.25 1.89 3.01
CA ILE A 13 -0.06 2.46 2.62
C ILE A 13 -0.37 3.70 3.45
N ARG A 14 -0.20 3.66 4.77
CA ARG A 14 -0.43 4.84 5.64
C ARG A 14 0.47 6.01 5.26
N ALA A 15 1.76 5.77 5.02
CA ALA A 15 2.69 6.81 4.61
C ALA A 15 2.26 7.45 3.28
N MET A 16 1.89 6.63 2.29
CA MET A 16 1.42 7.12 0.99
C MET A 16 0.11 7.92 1.10
N LEU A 17 -0.82 7.50 1.96
CA LEU A 17 -2.05 8.27 2.22
C LEU A 17 -1.78 9.61 2.91
N ALA A 18 -0.77 9.69 3.81
CA ALA A 18 -0.35 10.96 4.40
C ALA A 18 0.19 11.90 3.33
N LEU A 19 1.06 11.42 2.44
CA LEU A 19 1.59 12.21 1.32
C LEU A 19 0.47 12.65 0.36
N THR A 20 -0.50 11.79 0.08
CA THR A 20 -1.66 12.13 -0.76
C THR A 20 -2.47 13.29 -0.15
N LYS A 21 -2.70 13.27 1.16
CA LYS A 21 -3.40 14.35 1.87
C LYS A 21 -2.61 15.67 1.88
N ALA A 22 -1.30 15.60 1.93
CA ALA A 22 -0.43 16.78 1.91
C ALA A 22 -0.36 17.45 0.54
N ARG A 23 -0.86 16.79 -0.50
CA ARG A 23 -0.82 17.24 -1.90
C ARG A 23 0.61 17.55 -2.34
N GLU A 24 0.92 18.81 -2.67
CA GLU A 24 2.24 19.23 -3.13
C GLU A 24 3.24 19.55 -2.00
N GLY A 25 2.80 19.49 -0.74
CA GLY A 25 3.64 19.79 0.41
C GLY A 25 4.62 18.68 0.77
N LEU A 26 5.83 19.08 1.22
CA LEU A 26 6.78 18.13 1.80
C LEU A 26 6.35 17.74 3.21
N LEU A 27 6.34 16.45 3.52
CA LEU A 27 6.17 15.93 4.86
C LEU A 27 7.48 15.36 5.40
N SER A 28 7.91 15.82 6.57
CA SER A 28 9.06 15.21 7.25
C SER A 28 8.73 13.79 7.74
N SER A 29 9.74 12.93 7.87
CA SER A 29 9.59 11.59 8.44
C SER A 29 8.86 11.61 9.78
N ARG A 30 9.22 12.56 10.64
CA ARG A 30 8.60 12.71 11.96
C ARG A 30 7.09 12.97 11.86
N LYS A 31 6.70 13.90 10.99
CA LYS A 31 5.28 14.23 10.79
C LYS A 31 4.48 13.04 10.26
N ILE A 32 5.02 12.30 9.28
CA ILE A 32 4.40 11.07 8.77
C ILE A 32 4.25 10.03 9.90
N ALA A 33 5.31 9.80 10.69
CA ALA A 33 5.29 8.85 11.78
C ALA A 33 4.23 9.21 12.83
N ASP A 34 4.17 10.47 13.24
CA ASP A 34 3.26 10.95 14.28
C ASP A 34 1.79 10.91 13.82
N GLU A 35 1.51 11.43 12.61
CA GLU A 35 0.13 11.47 12.06
C GLU A 35 -0.43 10.08 11.78
N MET A 36 0.40 9.18 11.27
CA MET A 36 -0.04 7.86 10.83
C MET A 36 0.21 6.76 11.86
N LYS A 37 0.72 7.11 13.04
CA LYS A 37 1.04 6.16 14.11
C LYS A 37 1.97 5.03 13.65
N ILE A 38 2.97 5.40 12.85
CA ILE A 38 4.01 4.49 12.38
C ILE A 38 5.20 4.60 13.34
N PRO A 39 5.71 3.48 13.90
CA PRO A 39 6.90 3.55 14.73
C PRO A 39 8.09 4.11 13.93
N PRO A 40 8.78 5.18 14.42
CA PRO A 40 9.80 5.91 13.64
C PRO A 40 10.91 5.03 13.08
N ARG A 41 11.25 3.94 13.76
CA ARG A 41 12.30 3.00 13.34
C ARG A 41 12.03 2.29 12.00
N PHE A 42 10.75 2.12 11.61
CA PHE A 42 10.40 1.44 10.36
C PHE A 42 10.34 2.37 9.16
N LEU A 43 10.10 3.67 9.42
CA LEU A 43 9.82 4.63 8.36
C LEU A 43 10.98 4.82 7.36
N PRO A 44 12.27 4.91 7.78
CA PRO A 44 13.37 5.09 6.84
C PRO A 44 13.45 3.98 5.78
N GLN A 45 13.27 2.72 6.19
CA GLN A 45 13.31 1.60 5.26
C GLN A 45 12.12 1.63 4.30
N ILE A 46 10.92 1.88 4.81
CA ILE A 46 9.70 1.96 3.99
C ILE A 46 9.81 3.09 2.98
N MET A 47 10.21 4.28 3.42
CA MET A 47 10.37 5.42 2.52
C MET A 47 11.49 5.19 1.50
N GLY A 48 12.54 4.49 1.88
CA GLY A 48 13.61 4.05 0.97
C GLY A 48 13.10 3.10 -0.12
N ASP A 49 12.26 2.14 0.22
CA ASP A 49 11.64 1.21 -0.73
C ASP A 49 10.68 1.94 -1.70
N LEU A 50 9.83 2.81 -1.17
CA LEU A 50 8.91 3.63 -1.96
C LEU A 50 9.64 4.60 -2.91
N THR A 51 10.75 5.20 -2.44
CA THR A 51 11.60 6.06 -3.29
C THR A 51 12.27 5.25 -4.40
N ARG A 52 12.79 4.08 -4.09
CA ARG A 52 13.41 3.16 -5.06
C ARG A 52 12.44 2.69 -6.14
N ALA A 53 11.17 2.51 -5.74
CA ALA A 53 10.08 2.18 -6.66
C ALA A 53 9.56 3.39 -7.47
N GLY A 54 10.10 4.60 -7.25
CA GLY A 54 9.68 5.82 -7.95
C GLY A 54 8.26 6.27 -7.59
N LEU A 55 7.79 5.97 -6.39
CA LEU A 55 6.50 6.40 -5.87
C LEU A 55 6.62 7.65 -4.99
N VAL A 56 7.81 7.90 -4.44
CA VAL A 56 8.11 8.99 -3.52
C VAL A 56 9.39 9.69 -3.93
N ASP A 57 9.39 11.01 -3.90
CA ASP A 57 10.58 11.86 -3.98
C ASP A 57 11.05 12.22 -2.58
N ALA A 58 12.32 11.94 -2.30
CA ALA A 58 12.98 12.33 -1.07
C ALA A 58 13.78 13.62 -1.27
N HIS A 59 13.51 14.62 -0.44
CA HIS A 59 14.22 15.90 -0.44
C HIS A 59 15.07 15.99 0.84
N PRO A 60 16.41 15.94 0.73
CA PRO A 60 17.29 16.00 1.88
C PRO A 60 17.34 17.42 2.47
N GLY A 61 17.83 17.53 3.70
CA GLY A 61 18.09 18.81 4.36
C GLY A 61 17.10 19.16 5.48
N ARG A 62 17.34 20.30 6.12
CA ARG A 62 16.61 20.75 7.31
C ARG A 62 15.12 21.05 7.05
N ALA A 63 14.81 21.57 5.87
CA ALA A 63 13.45 21.81 5.38
C ALA A 63 12.97 20.69 4.43
N GLY A 64 13.68 19.56 4.41
CA GLY A 64 13.40 18.44 3.54
C GLY A 64 12.23 17.58 4.01
N GLY A 65 12.00 16.52 3.28
CA GLY A 65 10.91 15.59 3.54
C GLY A 65 10.61 14.75 2.32
N TYR A 66 9.41 14.27 2.25
CA TYR A 66 8.92 13.39 1.21
C TYR A 66 7.67 13.97 0.56
N LYS A 67 7.50 13.73 -0.72
CA LYS A 67 6.27 13.99 -1.48
C LYS A 67 6.01 12.85 -2.46
N LEU A 68 4.81 12.78 -3.01
CA LEU A 68 4.52 11.85 -4.10
C LEU A 68 5.37 12.20 -5.34
N ALA A 69 5.96 11.17 -5.97
CA ALA A 69 6.66 11.29 -7.24
C ALA A 69 5.72 11.17 -8.45
N ARG A 70 4.50 10.66 -8.23
CA ARG A 70 3.47 10.46 -9.24
C ARG A 70 2.13 10.98 -8.73
N SER A 71 1.21 11.28 -9.66
CA SER A 71 -0.17 11.64 -9.29
C SER A 71 -0.84 10.53 -8.48
N ALA A 72 -1.55 10.90 -7.40
CA ALA A 72 -2.26 9.97 -6.54
C ALA A 72 -3.37 9.18 -7.29
N ASP A 73 -3.84 9.69 -8.43
CA ASP A 73 -4.80 9.00 -9.31
C ASP A 73 -4.18 7.83 -10.07
N THR A 74 -2.86 7.80 -10.20
CA THR A 74 -2.14 6.76 -10.94
C THR A 74 -1.46 5.74 -10.05
N VAL A 75 -1.37 6.00 -8.75
CA VAL A 75 -0.76 5.09 -7.78
C VAL A 75 -1.85 4.26 -7.10
N THR A 76 -1.76 2.94 -7.23
CA THR A 76 -2.75 2.00 -6.67
C THR A 76 -2.26 1.35 -5.39
N LEU A 77 -3.16 0.74 -4.63
CA LEU A 77 -2.78 -0.05 -3.44
C LEU A 77 -1.84 -1.20 -3.81
N LEU A 78 -2.10 -1.86 -4.94
CA LEU A 78 -1.24 -2.95 -5.42
C LEU A 78 0.18 -2.44 -5.64
N THR A 79 0.36 -1.33 -6.36
CA THR A 79 1.68 -0.74 -6.63
C THR A 79 2.44 -0.40 -5.34
N VAL A 80 1.74 0.07 -4.31
CA VAL A 80 2.37 0.36 -3.00
C VAL A 80 2.81 -0.93 -2.29
N ILE A 81 1.98 -1.97 -2.33
CA ILE A 81 2.30 -3.27 -1.71
C ILE A 81 3.51 -3.90 -2.42
N GLU A 82 3.51 -3.94 -3.75
CA GLU A 82 4.62 -4.46 -4.56
C GLU A 82 5.95 -3.74 -4.29
N ALA A 83 5.89 -2.43 -4.08
CA ALA A 83 7.09 -1.64 -3.78
C ALA A 83 7.81 -2.08 -2.49
N VAL A 84 7.08 -2.61 -1.51
CA VAL A 84 7.65 -2.99 -0.21
C VAL A 84 7.74 -4.49 0.02
N GLU A 85 6.91 -5.30 -0.61
CA GLU A 85 6.88 -6.77 -0.46
C GLU A 85 7.55 -7.50 -1.63
N GLY A 86 7.66 -6.86 -2.78
CA GLY A 86 8.01 -7.48 -4.06
C GLY A 86 6.79 -8.08 -4.76
N ASP A 87 7.04 -8.94 -5.75
CA ASP A 87 6.00 -9.54 -6.57
C ASP A 87 5.02 -10.38 -5.72
N PRO A 88 3.74 -10.02 -5.67
CA PRO A 88 2.72 -10.78 -4.94
C PRO A 88 2.37 -12.12 -5.61
N HIS A 89 2.71 -12.29 -6.91
CA HIS A 89 2.43 -13.52 -7.68
C HIS A 89 3.35 -14.69 -7.34
N ARG A 90 3.99 -14.70 -6.18
CA ARG A 90 4.74 -15.87 -5.72
C ARG A 90 3.77 -17.05 -5.61
N GLN A 91 3.93 -18.02 -6.50
CA GLN A 91 3.19 -19.29 -6.50
C GLN A 91 3.57 -20.13 -5.27
N ILE A 92 3.04 -19.73 -4.12
CA ILE A 92 3.18 -20.50 -2.88
C ILE A 92 1.88 -21.28 -2.69
N CYS A 93 1.99 -22.60 -2.59
CA CYS A 93 0.84 -23.45 -2.33
C CYS A 93 0.16 -23.05 -1.02
N VAL A 94 -1.10 -22.67 -1.08
CA VAL A 94 -1.92 -22.24 0.07
C VAL A 94 -2.01 -23.33 1.15
N MET A 95 -1.96 -24.60 0.74
CA MET A 95 -2.05 -25.75 1.65
C MET A 95 -0.71 -26.08 2.32
N ARG A 96 0.41 -25.88 1.65
CA ARG A 96 1.75 -26.31 2.10
C ARG A 96 2.69 -25.18 2.46
N GLY A 97 2.42 -23.94 2.05
CA GLY A 97 3.30 -22.81 2.26
C GLY A 97 4.64 -22.86 1.49
N THR A 98 4.76 -23.78 0.53
CA THR A 98 5.95 -23.98 -0.33
C THR A 98 5.52 -24.00 -1.80
N ALA A 99 6.47 -24.10 -2.73
CA ALA A 99 6.15 -24.27 -4.14
C ALA A 99 5.21 -25.47 -4.38
N CYS A 100 4.26 -25.32 -5.32
CA CYS A 100 3.32 -26.39 -5.65
C CYS A 100 4.06 -27.56 -6.33
N GLY A 101 3.97 -28.75 -5.76
CA GLY A 101 4.55 -29.97 -6.34
C GLY A 101 3.60 -30.75 -7.24
N LEU A 102 2.44 -30.17 -7.62
CA LEU A 102 1.43 -30.84 -8.45
C LEU A 102 1.25 -30.15 -9.81
N ASP A 103 2.19 -29.32 -10.23
CA ASP A 103 2.30 -28.67 -11.56
C ASP A 103 0.97 -28.15 -12.17
N GLY A 104 0.03 -27.68 -11.30
CA GLY A 104 -1.25 -27.13 -11.72
C GLY A 104 -2.41 -28.13 -11.78
N GLU A 105 -2.21 -29.40 -11.51
CA GLU A 105 -3.28 -30.45 -11.54
C GLU A 105 -4.12 -30.52 -10.25
N CYS A 106 -4.07 -29.46 -9.41
CA CYS A 106 -4.77 -29.42 -8.14
C CYS A 106 -6.02 -28.52 -8.23
N GLY A 107 -7.22 -29.08 -8.16
CA GLY A 107 -8.48 -28.31 -8.19
C GLY A 107 -8.62 -27.27 -7.06
N VAL A 108 -7.92 -27.46 -5.92
CA VAL A 108 -7.83 -26.45 -4.84
C VAL A 108 -6.99 -25.25 -5.28
N HIS A 109 -5.92 -25.49 -6.05
CA HIS A 109 -5.08 -24.43 -6.60
C HIS A 109 -5.88 -23.44 -7.45
N ASP A 110 -6.71 -23.96 -8.37
CA ASP A 110 -7.49 -23.13 -9.29
C ASP A 110 -8.46 -22.20 -8.56
N VAL A 111 -9.12 -22.70 -7.50
CA VAL A 111 -10.03 -21.91 -6.68
C VAL A 111 -9.29 -20.79 -5.94
N PHE A 112 -8.16 -21.10 -5.32
CA PHE A 112 -7.39 -20.10 -4.59
C PHE A 112 -6.71 -19.11 -5.52
N TYR A 113 -6.22 -19.56 -6.67
CA TYR A 113 -5.64 -18.68 -7.69
C TYR A 113 -6.66 -17.67 -8.23
N ALA A 114 -7.88 -18.13 -8.51
CA ALA A 114 -8.96 -17.25 -8.94
C ALA A 114 -9.31 -16.20 -7.85
N ALA A 115 -9.35 -16.62 -6.59
CA ALA A 115 -9.59 -15.71 -5.47
C ALA A 115 -8.46 -14.69 -5.29
N GLU A 116 -7.19 -15.12 -5.38
CA GLU A 116 -6.02 -14.24 -5.34
C GLU A 116 -6.05 -13.22 -6.48
N SER A 117 -6.31 -13.69 -7.71
CA SER A 117 -6.43 -12.83 -8.88
C SER A 117 -7.50 -11.76 -8.70
N ALA A 118 -8.67 -12.11 -8.15
CA ALA A 118 -9.73 -11.15 -7.87
C ALA A 118 -9.31 -10.09 -6.82
N ILE A 119 -8.55 -10.49 -5.81
CA ILE A 119 -7.99 -9.56 -4.81
C ILE A 119 -7.00 -8.60 -5.48
N LEU A 120 -6.07 -9.12 -6.27
CA LEU A 120 -5.06 -8.30 -6.96
C LEU A 120 -5.70 -7.33 -7.95
N GLU A 121 -6.71 -7.76 -8.70
CA GLU A 121 -7.51 -6.90 -9.57
C GLU A 121 -8.17 -5.77 -8.78
N ARG A 122 -8.76 -6.07 -7.64
CA ARG A 122 -9.38 -5.04 -6.79
C ARG A 122 -8.36 -4.06 -6.22
N LEU A 123 -7.19 -4.53 -5.80
CA LEU A 123 -6.11 -3.68 -5.29
C LEU A 123 -5.49 -2.82 -6.41
N SER A 124 -5.39 -3.34 -7.64
CA SER A 124 -4.88 -2.60 -8.80
C SER A 124 -5.82 -1.50 -9.29
N SER A 125 -7.12 -1.62 -9.03
CA SER A 125 -8.12 -0.60 -9.37
C SER A 125 -8.30 0.48 -8.30
N ALA A 126 -7.79 0.27 -7.09
CA ALA A 126 -7.95 1.17 -5.96
C ALA A 126 -6.81 2.19 -5.90
N THR A 127 -7.02 3.40 -6.44
CA THR A 127 -6.03 4.49 -6.41
C THR A 127 -5.98 5.19 -5.05
N LEU A 128 -4.84 5.80 -4.71
CA LEU A 128 -4.69 6.56 -3.47
C LEU A 128 -5.68 7.73 -3.40
N GLN A 129 -5.90 8.45 -4.52
CA GLN A 129 -6.87 9.53 -4.57
C GLN A 129 -8.29 9.00 -4.35
N GLY A 130 -8.69 7.93 -5.05
CA GLY A 130 -10.01 7.34 -4.89
C GLY A 130 -10.30 6.89 -3.45
N ILE A 131 -9.28 6.40 -2.73
CA ILE A 131 -9.40 6.03 -1.31
C ILE A 131 -9.65 7.27 -0.44
N ILE A 132 -8.92 8.36 -0.66
CA ILE A 132 -9.11 9.62 0.07
C ILE A 132 -10.51 10.17 -0.17
N ASP A 133 -10.95 10.20 -1.43
CA ASP A 133 -12.28 10.70 -1.81
C ASP A 133 -13.40 9.88 -1.17
N ALA A 134 -13.30 8.56 -1.21
CA ALA A 134 -14.26 7.66 -0.58
C ALA A 134 -14.31 7.84 0.95
N TYR A 135 -13.16 8.07 1.58
CA TYR A 135 -13.10 8.36 3.02
C TYR A 135 -13.76 9.70 3.36
N GLN A 136 -13.49 10.75 2.60
CA GLN A 136 -14.12 12.06 2.80
C GLN A 136 -15.63 12.01 2.62
N ALA A 137 -16.12 11.29 1.60
CA ALA A 137 -17.54 11.08 1.38
C ALA A 137 -18.23 10.39 2.57
N LYS A 138 -17.59 9.37 3.15
CA LYS A 138 -18.09 8.68 4.36
C LYS A 138 -18.18 9.62 5.56
N LEU A 139 -17.16 10.47 5.77
CA LEU A 139 -17.15 11.43 6.87
C LEU A 139 -18.28 12.46 6.71
N ALA A 140 -18.50 12.98 5.50
CA ALA A 140 -19.56 13.93 5.20
C ALA A 140 -20.96 13.31 5.45
N ALA A 141 -21.17 12.07 5.00
CA ALA A 141 -22.42 11.34 5.24
C ALA A 141 -22.68 11.10 6.74
N SER A 142 -21.64 10.74 7.49
CA SER A 142 -21.74 10.54 8.95
C SER A 142 -22.02 11.84 9.72
N ALA A 143 -21.51 12.97 9.25
CA ALA A 143 -21.80 14.28 9.84
C ALA A 143 -23.23 14.76 9.57
N ALA A 144 -23.79 14.45 8.38
CA ALA A 144 -25.16 14.80 8.01
C ALA A 144 -26.24 13.94 8.72
N ALA A 145 -25.84 12.77 9.27
CA ALA A 145 -26.76 11.85 9.98
C ALA A 145 -26.86 12.13 11.49
N LYS A 146 -26.17 13.14 12.01
CA LYS A 146 -26.20 13.60 13.42
C LYS A 146 -27.03 14.88 13.57
#